data_5e05eba7bc31890d19343c30515ec710
#
_entry.id   5e05eba7bc31890d19343c30515ec710
#
_cell.length_a   1.000
_cell.length_b   1.000
_cell.length_c   1.000
_cell.angle_alpha   90.00
_cell.angle_beta   90.00
_cell.angle_gamma   90.00
#
_symmetry.space_group_name_H-M   'P 1'
#
loop_
_entity.id
_entity.type
_entity.pdbx_description
1 polymer ?
#
loop_
_entity_poly.entity_id
_entity_poly.type
_entity_poly.pdbx_seq_one_letter_code
_entity_poly.pdbx_strand_id
1 'polypeptide(L)'
;MDQHHPGRHWQRLEDGRLRCDICPRQCKLREGQRGLCFVRQGGSEEIELTTYGRSSGFCIDPVEKKPLNHFLPGTPILSFGTAGCNLSCRFCQNWDISKSREFDRLTDSASPQAIADAAQSHDCRSVAFTYNDPVIFLEYAVDIARECRERGVRSVAVTAGYVMPEARREFFNWMDVSY
;
A
#
# COMPACT_ATOMS: atom_id res chain seq x y z
N MET A 1 4.28 2.93 20.00
CA MET A 1 2.82 3.05 20.03
C MET A 1 2.30 2.34 18.81
N ASP A 2 1.63 1.19 18.98
CA ASP A 2 0.95 0.52 17.86
C ASP A 2 -0.23 1.41 17.42
N GLN A 3 0.01 2.25 16.44
CA GLN A 3 -1.07 3.02 15.82
C GLN A 3 -1.73 2.10 14.78
N HIS A 4 -2.71 1.34 15.23
CA HIS A 4 -3.61 0.63 14.35
C HIS A 4 -4.51 1.66 13.65
N HIS A 5 -4.53 1.63 12.32
CA HIS A 5 -5.38 2.52 11.53
C HIS A 5 -6.64 1.75 11.09
N PRO A 6 -7.86 2.34 11.24
CA PRO A 6 -9.08 1.72 10.78
C PRO A 6 -9.02 1.28 9.31
N GLY A 7 -9.26 0.01 9.08
CA GLY A 7 -9.32 -0.54 7.74
C GLY A 7 -10.70 -0.34 7.11
N ARG A 8 -10.73 -0.19 5.79
CA ARG A 8 -11.96 -0.11 4.99
C ARG A 8 -12.22 -1.41 4.25
N HIS A 9 -13.38 -1.53 3.59
CA HIS A 9 -13.78 -2.70 2.80
C HIS A 9 -13.72 -4.00 3.57
N TRP A 10 -14.55 -4.10 4.59
CA TRP A 10 -14.74 -5.32 5.36
C TRP A 10 -16.21 -5.43 5.83
N GLN A 11 -16.59 -6.60 6.27
CA GLN A 11 -17.90 -6.83 6.87
C GLN A 11 -17.82 -7.84 8.01
N ARG A 12 -18.72 -7.69 9.00
CA ARG A 12 -18.89 -8.65 10.07
C ARG A 12 -19.75 -9.82 9.60
N LEU A 13 -19.29 -11.03 9.86
CA LEU A 13 -20.00 -12.27 9.57
C LEU A 13 -20.90 -12.68 10.75
N GLU A 14 -21.87 -13.56 10.50
CA GLU A 14 -22.79 -14.08 11.52
C GLU A 14 -22.06 -14.80 12.67
N ASP A 15 -20.91 -15.40 12.40
CA ASP A 15 -20.06 -16.10 13.38
C ASP A 15 -19.10 -15.16 14.14
N GLY A 16 -19.29 -13.84 13.99
CA GLY A 16 -18.50 -12.81 14.67
C GLY A 16 -17.16 -12.49 14.05
N ARG A 17 -16.70 -13.26 13.05
CA ARG A 17 -15.45 -12.93 12.32
C ARG A 17 -15.62 -11.72 11.41
N LEU A 18 -14.51 -11.05 11.12
CA LEU A 18 -14.45 -9.96 10.18
C LEU A 18 -13.91 -10.47 8.84
N ARG A 19 -14.67 -10.26 7.76
CA ARG A 19 -14.22 -10.60 6.41
C ARG A 19 -13.62 -9.37 5.74
N CYS A 20 -12.36 -9.49 5.32
CA CYS A 20 -11.67 -8.45 4.55
C CYS A 20 -12.07 -8.55 3.07
N ASP A 21 -12.61 -7.48 2.50
CA ASP A 21 -13.09 -7.41 1.12
C ASP A 21 -12.17 -6.56 0.21
N ILE A 22 -10.90 -6.40 0.58
CA ILE A 22 -9.91 -5.71 -0.28
C ILE A 22 -9.54 -6.53 -1.51
N CYS A 23 -9.28 -7.81 -1.35
CA CYS A 23 -8.85 -8.68 -2.44
C CYS A 23 -9.66 -9.98 -2.47
N PRO A 24 -9.63 -10.72 -3.60
CA PRO A 24 -10.42 -11.97 -3.77
C PRO A 24 -10.11 -13.09 -2.77
N ARG A 25 -9.08 -12.95 -1.93
CA ARG A 25 -8.82 -13.91 -0.85
C ARG A 25 -9.87 -13.87 0.25
N GLN A 26 -10.52 -12.74 0.47
CA GLN A 26 -11.60 -12.55 1.44
C GLN A 26 -11.31 -13.21 2.79
N CYS A 27 -10.15 -12.90 3.36
CA CYS A 27 -9.70 -13.46 4.65
C CYS A 27 -10.75 -13.22 5.73
N LYS A 28 -11.14 -14.27 6.45
CA LYS A 28 -12.07 -14.25 7.58
C LYS A 28 -11.26 -14.27 8.87
N LEU A 29 -11.23 -13.14 9.56
CA LEU A 29 -10.31 -12.88 10.66
C LEU A 29 -11.04 -12.84 12.00
N ARG A 30 -10.45 -13.46 13.00
CA ARG A 30 -10.78 -13.25 14.42
C ARG A 30 -9.94 -12.10 14.97
N GLU A 31 -10.28 -11.62 16.14
CA GLU A 31 -9.47 -10.64 16.87
C GLU A 31 -8.01 -11.13 17.00
N GLY A 32 -7.07 -10.24 16.72
CA GLY A 32 -5.63 -10.51 16.68
C GLY A 32 -5.15 -11.31 15.48
N GLN A 33 -6.04 -11.92 14.70
CA GLN A 33 -5.65 -12.73 13.53
C GLN A 33 -5.29 -11.85 12.34
N ARG A 34 -4.15 -12.15 11.70
CA ARG A 34 -3.70 -11.46 10.49
C ARG A 34 -4.19 -12.14 9.22
N GLY A 35 -4.52 -11.34 8.23
CA GLY A 35 -4.76 -11.79 6.87
C GLY A 35 -3.49 -12.35 6.21
N LEU A 36 -3.66 -13.06 5.09
CA LEU A 36 -2.54 -13.62 4.34
C LEU A 36 -1.50 -12.56 3.92
N CYS A 37 -1.94 -11.33 3.67
CA CYS A 37 -1.08 -10.21 3.33
C CYS A 37 -0.21 -9.72 4.50
N PHE A 38 -0.46 -10.18 5.73
CA PHE A 38 0.20 -9.78 6.97
C PHE A 38 -0.24 -8.41 7.52
N VAL A 39 -0.53 -7.44 6.70
CA VAL A 39 -0.74 -6.05 7.12
C VAL A 39 -2.15 -5.73 7.60
N ARG A 40 -3.13 -6.59 7.30
CA ARG A 40 -4.50 -6.45 7.79
C ARG A 40 -4.77 -7.42 8.91
N GLN A 41 -5.28 -6.91 10.02
CA GLN A 41 -5.55 -7.65 11.25
C GLN A 41 -7.01 -7.46 11.66
N GLY A 42 -7.63 -8.51 12.19
CA GLY A 42 -8.94 -8.38 12.86
C GLY A 42 -8.74 -7.73 14.21
N GLY A 43 -9.39 -6.60 14.44
CA GLY A 43 -9.58 -6.01 15.76
C GLY A 43 -10.84 -6.54 16.41
N SER A 44 -11.24 -5.98 17.56
CA SER A 44 -12.48 -6.33 18.26
C SER A 44 -13.71 -5.88 17.47
N GLU A 45 -13.67 -4.70 16.88
CA GLU A 45 -14.81 -4.10 16.20
C GLU A 45 -14.62 -3.97 14.67
N GLU A 46 -13.40 -3.85 14.19
CA GLU A 46 -13.10 -3.58 12.80
C GLU A 46 -11.82 -4.27 12.34
N ILE A 47 -11.56 -4.26 11.03
CA ILE A 47 -10.25 -4.64 10.49
C ILE A 47 -9.31 -3.43 10.61
N GLU A 48 -8.08 -3.69 11.01
CA GLU A 48 -7.04 -2.70 11.21
C GLU A 48 -5.94 -2.86 10.16
N LEU A 49 -5.41 -1.73 9.67
CA LEU A 49 -4.19 -1.66 8.88
C LEU A 49 -3.01 -1.40 9.82
N THR A 50 -2.18 -2.41 10.04
CA THR A 50 -1.10 -2.38 11.04
C THR A 50 0.20 -1.76 10.54
N THR A 51 0.27 -1.39 9.25
CA THR A 51 1.45 -0.81 8.61
C THR A 51 1.25 0.64 8.18
N TYR A 52 0.16 1.28 8.62
CA TYR A 52 -0.09 2.68 8.30
C TYR A 52 0.99 3.59 8.87
N GLY A 53 1.49 4.51 8.06
CA GLY A 53 2.55 5.43 8.45
C GLY A 53 3.94 4.79 8.57
N ARG A 54 4.13 3.57 8.03
CA ARG A 54 5.39 2.83 8.11
C ARG A 54 5.81 2.30 6.74
N SER A 55 7.11 2.31 6.48
CA SER A 55 7.70 1.82 5.23
C SER A 55 8.83 0.83 5.48
N SER A 56 9.08 -0.05 4.51
CA SER A 56 10.23 -0.93 4.45
C SER A 56 11.47 -0.28 3.80
N GLY A 57 11.39 1.01 3.49
CA GLY A 57 12.44 1.80 2.87
C GLY A 57 11.97 2.60 1.67
N PHE A 58 12.73 3.61 1.31
CA PHE A 58 12.48 4.52 0.21
C PHE A 58 13.61 4.46 -0.82
N CYS A 59 13.26 4.67 -2.09
CA CYS A 59 14.25 4.79 -3.18
C CYS A 59 13.77 5.83 -4.19
N ILE A 60 14.70 6.65 -4.68
CA ILE A 60 14.45 7.55 -5.79
C ILE A 60 15.07 6.92 -7.05
N ASP A 61 14.23 6.70 -8.04
CA ASP A 61 14.59 6.05 -9.30
C ASP A 61 14.15 6.92 -10.49
N PRO A 62 14.70 6.74 -11.69
CA PRO A 62 14.05 7.20 -12.92
C PRO A 62 12.68 6.54 -13.07
N VAL A 63 11.67 7.29 -13.57
CA VAL A 63 10.30 6.78 -13.74
C VAL A 63 10.24 5.56 -14.66
N GLU A 64 11.13 5.47 -15.62
CA GLU A 64 11.25 4.36 -16.58
C GLU A 64 11.59 3.02 -15.89
N LYS A 65 12.17 3.05 -14.69
CA LYS A 65 12.41 1.83 -13.89
C LYS A 65 11.11 1.20 -13.39
N LYS A 66 10.00 1.94 -13.45
CA LYS A 66 8.63 1.42 -13.21
C LYS A 66 7.91 1.05 -14.51
N PRO A 67 8.60 0.62 -15.55
CA PRO A 67 8.30 0.55 -16.99
C PRO A 67 7.29 1.59 -17.53
N LEU A 68 7.36 2.81 -17.01
CA LEU A 68 6.46 3.90 -17.40
C LEU A 68 7.13 4.86 -18.39
N ASN A 69 7.39 4.38 -19.62
CA ASN A 69 8.17 5.13 -20.63
C ASN A 69 7.44 6.37 -21.20
N HIS A 70 6.11 6.44 -21.02
CA HIS A 70 5.29 7.54 -21.58
C HIS A 70 4.67 8.43 -20.50
N PHE A 71 4.90 8.12 -19.22
CA PHE A 71 4.40 8.89 -18.10
C PHE A 71 5.54 9.68 -17.47
N LEU A 72 5.53 11.01 -17.61
CA LEU A 72 6.54 11.93 -17.07
C LEU A 72 7.99 11.49 -17.38
N PRO A 73 8.34 11.21 -18.64
CA PRO A 73 9.64 10.61 -18.99
C PRO A 73 10.81 11.51 -18.54
N GLY A 74 11.87 10.86 -18.08
CA GLY A 74 13.09 11.53 -17.61
C GLY A 74 12.98 12.16 -16.21
N THR A 75 11.89 11.91 -15.46
CA THR A 75 11.72 12.48 -14.13
C THR A 75 12.02 11.48 -13.01
N PRO A 76 12.48 11.95 -11.83
CA PRO A 76 12.62 11.09 -10.67
C PRO A 76 11.25 10.73 -10.07
N ILE A 77 11.17 9.50 -9.53
CA ILE A 77 10.02 8.96 -8.81
C ILE A 77 10.44 8.46 -7.44
N LEU A 78 9.76 8.89 -6.38
CA LEU A 78 9.95 8.36 -5.03
C LEU A 78 9.17 7.06 -4.89
N SER A 79 9.86 5.97 -4.58
CA SER A 79 9.29 4.62 -4.52
C SER A 79 9.35 4.07 -3.11
N PHE A 80 8.27 3.43 -2.67
CA PHE A 80 8.25 2.74 -1.39
C PHE A 80 7.21 1.61 -1.35
N GLY A 81 7.31 0.77 -0.34
CA GLY A 81 6.35 -0.26 0.00
C GLY A 81 6.28 -0.50 1.50
N THR A 82 5.41 -1.40 1.90
CA THR A 82 5.29 -1.88 3.28
C THR A 82 5.77 -3.34 3.39
N ALA A 83 5.48 -4.03 4.48
CA ALA A 83 5.75 -5.46 4.60
C ALA A 83 4.57 -6.30 4.10
N GLY A 84 4.84 -7.54 3.69
CA GLY A 84 3.82 -8.51 3.28
C GLY A 84 3.26 -8.27 1.86
N CYS A 85 2.42 -9.19 1.40
CA CYS A 85 1.75 -9.13 0.11
C CYS A 85 0.57 -10.11 0.07
N ASN A 86 -0.49 -9.79 -0.68
CA ASN A 86 -1.61 -10.71 -0.92
C ASN A 86 -1.33 -11.76 -2.01
N LEU A 87 -0.13 -11.71 -2.63
CA LEU A 87 0.32 -12.62 -3.68
C LEU A 87 1.47 -13.51 -3.22
N SER A 88 1.75 -14.57 -3.99
CA SER A 88 2.80 -15.55 -3.71
C SER A 88 3.61 -15.86 -4.98
N CYS A 89 4.00 -14.84 -5.72
CA CYS A 89 4.76 -14.99 -6.97
C CYS A 89 6.08 -15.71 -6.73
N ARG A 90 6.34 -16.79 -7.50
CA ARG A 90 7.59 -17.57 -7.41
C ARG A 90 8.81 -16.78 -7.89
N PHE A 91 8.58 -15.82 -8.78
CA PHE A 91 9.60 -14.95 -9.40
C PHE A 91 9.66 -13.56 -8.74
N CYS A 92 9.16 -13.39 -7.52
CA CYS A 92 9.15 -12.09 -6.85
C CYS A 92 10.58 -11.61 -6.58
N GLN A 93 10.95 -10.48 -7.17
CA GLN A 93 12.27 -9.86 -6.95
C GLN A 93 12.39 -9.21 -5.58
N ASN A 94 11.25 -8.85 -4.96
CA ASN A 94 11.17 -8.20 -3.65
C ASN A 94 10.66 -9.17 -2.58
N TRP A 95 11.14 -10.42 -2.62
CA TRP A 95 10.63 -11.48 -1.74
C TRP A 95 10.87 -11.19 -0.26
N ASP A 96 11.95 -10.51 0.07
CA ASP A 96 12.34 -10.08 1.42
C ASP A 96 11.30 -9.12 2.04
N ILE A 97 10.72 -8.23 1.24
CA ILE A 97 9.64 -7.31 1.63
C ILE A 97 8.28 -8.02 1.55
N SER A 98 7.98 -8.61 0.40
CA SER A 98 6.65 -9.17 0.10
C SER A 98 6.33 -10.44 0.91
N LYS A 99 7.34 -11.17 1.38
CA LYS A 99 7.19 -12.34 2.25
C LYS A 99 7.42 -12.02 3.71
N SER A 100 7.85 -10.80 4.05
CA SER A 100 8.08 -10.41 5.44
C SER A 100 6.83 -10.61 6.28
N ARG A 101 7.03 -11.14 7.48
CA ARG A 101 6.04 -11.31 8.54
C ARG A 101 6.50 -10.61 9.82
N GLU A 102 7.48 -9.72 9.71
CA GLU A 102 8.14 -9.05 10.82
C GLU A 102 7.96 -7.53 10.71
N PHE A 103 7.60 -6.89 11.80
CA PHE A 103 7.51 -5.43 11.88
C PHE A 103 8.87 -4.75 11.87
N ASP A 104 9.93 -5.46 12.23
CA ASP A 104 11.29 -4.93 12.24
C ASP A 104 11.76 -4.49 10.84
N ARG A 105 11.11 -4.97 9.79
CA ARG A 105 11.32 -4.51 8.42
C ARG A 105 10.68 -3.15 8.12
N LEU A 106 9.77 -2.67 8.97
CA LEU A 106 9.10 -1.38 8.86
C LEU A 106 9.84 -0.34 9.70
N THR A 107 11.09 -0.07 9.34
CA THR A 107 12.00 0.77 10.12
C THR A 107 11.69 2.25 10.00
N ASP A 108 11.13 2.67 8.86
CA ASP A 108 10.90 4.07 8.57
C ASP A 108 9.47 4.49 8.95
N SER A 109 9.39 5.50 9.81
CA SER A 109 8.13 6.19 10.09
C SER A 109 7.91 7.25 9.02
N ALA A 110 6.77 7.21 8.34
CA ALA A 110 6.44 8.15 7.26
C ALA A 110 4.96 8.42 7.20
N SER A 111 4.54 9.58 7.72
CA SER A 111 3.17 10.04 7.53
C SER A 111 2.89 10.32 6.05
N PRO A 112 1.61 10.32 5.60
CA PRO A 112 1.25 10.73 4.25
C PRO A 112 1.86 12.06 3.84
N GLN A 113 1.81 13.06 4.72
CA GLN A 113 2.42 14.37 4.52
C GLN A 113 3.93 14.27 4.32
N ALA A 114 4.62 13.54 5.20
CA ALA A 114 6.08 13.40 5.12
C ALA A 114 6.56 12.79 3.80
N ILE A 115 5.80 11.83 3.25
CA ILE A 115 6.12 11.24 1.93
C ILE A 115 5.91 12.26 0.81
N ALA A 116 4.81 13.00 0.84
CA ALA A 116 4.53 14.01 -0.18
C ALA A 116 5.54 15.17 -0.13
N ASP A 117 5.94 15.61 1.08
CA ASP A 117 6.96 16.62 1.29
C ASP A 117 8.35 16.13 0.84
N ALA A 118 8.70 14.87 1.11
CA ALA A 118 9.93 14.26 0.65
C ALA A 118 9.98 14.18 -0.89
N ALA A 119 8.88 13.77 -1.53
CA ALA A 119 8.81 13.76 -2.98
C ALA A 119 9.05 15.15 -3.57
N GLN A 120 8.43 16.19 -3.00
CA GLN A 120 8.60 17.57 -3.46
C GLN A 120 10.03 18.09 -3.22
N SER A 121 10.61 17.84 -2.04
CA SER A 121 11.97 18.32 -1.68
C SER A 121 13.07 17.66 -2.50
N HIS A 122 12.82 16.50 -3.09
CA HIS A 122 13.73 15.79 -3.98
C HIS A 122 13.37 15.92 -5.46
N ASP A 123 12.53 16.90 -5.83
CA ASP A 123 12.09 17.14 -7.21
C ASP A 123 11.42 15.92 -7.88
N CYS A 124 10.92 14.97 -7.09
CA CYS A 124 10.18 13.83 -7.61
C CYS A 124 8.81 14.27 -8.14
N ARG A 125 8.57 14.04 -9.42
CA ARG A 125 7.28 14.40 -10.05
C ARG A 125 6.17 13.41 -9.72
N SER A 126 6.54 12.25 -9.15
CA SER A 126 5.59 11.22 -8.76
C SER A 126 6.08 10.37 -7.58
N VAL A 127 5.12 9.69 -6.93
CA VAL A 127 5.34 8.68 -5.89
C VAL A 127 4.83 7.34 -6.39
N ALA A 128 5.64 6.28 -6.29
CA ALA A 128 5.24 4.91 -6.64
C ALA A 128 4.99 4.06 -5.40
N PHE A 129 3.80 3.51 -5.31
CA PHE A 129 3.43 2.45 -4.40
C PHE A 129 3.84 1.12 -5.04
N THR A 130 4.90 0.47 -4.52
CA THR A 130 5.57 -0.65 -5.20
C THR A 130 6.21 -1.63 -4.20
N TYR A 131 7.06 -2.56 -4.67
CA TYR A 131 7.78 -3.62 -3.95
C TYR A 131 6.88 -4.73 -3.43
N ASN A 132 5.71 -4.44 -2.89
CA ASN A 132 4.61 -5.35 -2.61
C ASN A 132 3.33 -4.80 -3.26
N ASP A 133 2.26 -5.59 -3.33
CA ASP A 133 1.03 -5.11 -3.97
C ASP A 133 0.36 -4.01 -3.11
N PRO A 134 0.25 -2.76 -3.59
CA PRO A 134 -0.22 -1.63 -2.78
C PRO A 134 -1.68 -1.70 -2.38
N VAL A 135 -2.50 -2.54 -2.99
CA VAL A 135 -3.91 -2.68 -2.60
C VAL A 135 -4.06 -3.17 -1.16
N ILE A 136 -3.05 -3.86 -0.60
CA ILE A 136 -3.13 -4.35 0.78
C ILE A 136 -3.08 -3.24 1.83
N PHE A 137 -2.46 -2.10 1.49
CA PHE A 137 -2.40 -0.91 2.33
C PHE A 137 -3.16 0.28 1.69
N LEU A 138 -4.34 -0.01 1.14
CA LEU A 138 -5.17 0.91 0.37
C LEU A 138 -5.37 2.25 1.08
N GLU A 139 -5.72 2.25 2.35
CA GLU A 139 -5.99 3.46 3.13
C GLU A 139 -4.78 4.39 3.12
N TYR A 140 -3.62 3.84 3.41
CA TYR A 140 -2.35 4.59 3.46
C TYR A 140 -1.95 5.12 2.07
N ALA A 141 -2.09 4.29 1.03
CA ALA A 141 -1.82 4.70 -0.34
C ALA A 141 -2.75 5.83 -0.81
N VAL A 142 -4.04 5.75 -0.48
CA VAL A 142 -5.03 6.79 -0.82
C VAL A 142 -4.73 8.10 -0.10
N ASP A 143 -4.40 8.05 1.18
CA ASP A 143 -4.10 9.25 1.97
C ASP A 143 -2.81 9.93 1.48
N ILE A 144 -1.78 9.16 1.13
CA ILE A 144 -0.57 9.69 0.48
C ILE A 144 -0.91 10.32 -0.88
N ALA A 145 -1.74 9.65 -1.68
CA ALA A 145 -2.12 10.17 -3.00
C ALA A 145 -2.88 11.50 -2.90
N ARG A 146 -3.68 11.70 -1.84
CA ARG A 146 -4.33 12.99 -1.55
C ARG A 146 -3.30 14.09 -1.28
N GLU A 147 -2.38 13.82 -0.36
CA GLU A 147 -1.30 14.76 -0.03
C GLU A 147 -0.41 15.09 -1.23
N CYS A 148 -0.08 14.09 -2.04
CA CYS A 148 0.67 14.26 -3.27
C CYS A 148 -0.08 15.16 -4.28
N ARG A 149 -1.38 14.92 -4.46
CA ARG A 149 -2.22 15.70 -5.39
C ARG A 149 -2.26 17.19 -5.02
N GLU A 150 -2.34 17.52 -3.73
CA GLU A 150 -2.31 18.92 -3.23
C GLU A 150 -0.98 19.60 -3.55
N ARG A 151 0.12 18.86 -3.67
CA ARG A 151 1.47 19.34 -3.99
C ARG A 151 1.83 19.23 -5.48
N GLY A 152 0.89 18.81 -6.32
CA GLY A 152 1.14 18.60 -7.75
C GLY A 152 2.02 17.37 -8.08
N VAL A 153 2.22 16.49 -7.11
CA VAL A 153 2.93 15.22 -7.27
C VAL A 153 1.94 14.14 -7.71
N ARG A 154 2.32 13.31 -8.67
CA ARG A 154 1.47 12.24 -9.21
C ARG A 154 1.63 10.93 -8.46
N SER A 155 0.60 10.10 -8.49
CA SER A 155 0.53 8.80 -7.81
C SER A 155 0.56 7.65 -8.80
N VAL A 156 1.48 6.72 -8.59
CA VAL A 156 1.71 5.55 -9.45
C VAL A 156 1.48 4.26 -8.67
N ALA A 157 0.63 3.38 -9.16
CA ALA A 157 0.43 2.05 -8.60
C ALA A 157 1.17 0.98 -9.42
N VAL A 158 2.13 0.29 -8.81
CA VAL A 158 2.72 -0.93 -9.37
C VAL A 158 2.03 -2.12 -8.72
N THR A 159 1.07 -2.71 -9.42
CA THR A 159 0.12 -3.66 -8.85
C THR A 159 -0.27 -4.77 -9.82
N ALA A 160 -0.53 -5.96 -9.30
CA ALA A 160 -1.14 -7.04 -10.08
C ALA A 160 -2.66 -6.88 -10.28
N GLY A 161 -3.28 -5.85 -9.71
CA GLY A 161 -4.71 -5.62 -9.81
C GLY A 161 -5.58 -6.69 -9.13
N TYR A 162 -5.00 -7.46 -8.20
CA TYR A 162 -5.73 -8.50 -7.47
C TYR A 162 -6.55 -7.87 -6.33
N VAL A 163 -7.62 -7.19 -6.70
CA VAL A 163 -8.44 -6.33 -5.85
C VAL A 163 -9.94 -6.51 -6.15
N MET A 164 -10.79 -6.45 -5.11
CA MET A 164 -12.24 -6.54 -5.25
C MET A 164 -12.83 -5.26 -5.86
N PRO A 165 -14.00 -5.33 -6.54
CA PRO A 165 -14.56 -4.21 -7.31
C PRO A 165 -14.71 -2.89 -6.53
N GLU A 166 -15.19 -2.94 -5.28
CA GLU A 166 -15.41 -1.73 -4.47
C GLU A 166 -14.08 -1.09 -4.06
N ALA A 167 -13.15 -1.89 -3.53
CA ALA A 167 -11.81 -1.44 -3.18
C ALA A 167 -11.04 -0.93 -4.42
N ARG A 168 -11.25 -1.57 -5.58
CA ARG A 168 -10.66 -1.14 -6.85
C ARG A 168 -11.10 0.25 -7.24
N ARG A 169 -12.41 0.56 -7.16
CA ARG A 169 -12.93 1.89 -7.49
C ARG A 169 -12.28 2.96 -6.62
N GLU A 170 -12.23 2.73 -5.32
CA GLU A 170 -11.61 3.69 -4.41
C GLU A 170 -10.11 3.87 -4.70
N PHE A 171 -9.36 2.77 -4.78
CA PHE A 171 -7.92 2.81 -4.97
C PHE A 171 -7.53 3.53 -6.28
N PHE A 172 -8.08 3.09 -7.42
CA PHE A 172 -7.69 3.65 -8.72
C PHE A 172 -8.23 5.05 -8.99
N ASN A 173 -9.25 5.51 -8.24
CA ASN A 173 -9.71 6.90 -8.33
C ASN A 173 -8.63 7.90 -7.86
N TRP A 174 -7.66 7.43 -7.09
CA TRP A 174 -6.57 8.24 -6.56
C TRP A 174 -5.23 8.01 -7.28
N MET A 175 -5.14 7.02 -8.15
CA MET A 175 -3.93 6.75 -8.92
C MET A 175 -3.99 7.44 -10.28
N ASP A 176 -2.93 8.17 -10.63
CA ASP A 176 -2.81 8.84 -11.94
C ASP A 176 -2.45 7.84 -13.02
N VAL A 177 -1.68 6.80 -12.67
CA VAL A 177 -1.30 5.71 -13.57
C VAL A 177 -1.08 4.42 -12.79
N SER A 178 -1.21 3.29 -13.47
CA SER A 178 -0.90 1.96 -12.95
C SER A 178 -0.11 1.13 -13.96
N TYR A 179 0.74 0.25 -13.44
CA TYR A 179 1.49 -0.75 -14.18
C TYR A 179 1.34 -2.11 -13.51
#